data_6617d72c11326863943b3655e7156df6
#
_entry.id   6617d72c11326863943b3655e7156df6
#
_cell.length_a   1.000
_cell.length_b   1.000
_cell.length_c   1.000
_cell.angle_alpha   90.00
_cell.angle_beta   90.00
_cell.angle_gamma   90.00
#
_symmetry.space_group_name_H-M   'P 1'
#
loop_
_entity.id
_entity.type
_entity.pdbx_description
1 polymer ?
#
loop_
_entity_poly.entity_id
_entity_poly.type
_entity_poly.pdbx_seq_one_letter_code
_entity_poly.pdbx_strand_id
1 'polypeptide(L)'
;MCNNTAGFLALSGRVALCAIFLSSALLNKIPNFMDVVAHMEKEGVPLPRIALVVTIALLIIGSIFIVIGYKARLGALMLLVFLTTATFYFHDFWNMDAESAHVQQIMFMKNLSIMGAMLLIIAMGSGPWSLSDCCTPKVACDRSPNT
;
A
#
# COMPACT_ATOMS: atom_id res chain seq x y z
N MET A 1 25.72 -15.50 7.54
CA MET A 1 24.46 -16.25 7.33
C MET A 1 23.36 -15.22 7.25
N CYS A 2 22.87 -14.90 6.03
CA CYS A 2 21.65 -14.05 5.92
C CYS A 2 20.51 -14.82 6.58
N ASN A 3 19.92 -14.19 7.57
CA ASN A 3 18.93 -14.80 8.45
C ASN A 3 17.69 -15.17 7.62
N ASN A 4 17.49 -16.44 7.29
CA ASN A 4 16.31 -16.91 6.55
C ASN A 4 15.01 -16.46 7.21
N THR A 5 15.02 -16.30 8.55
CA THR A 5 13.92 -15.77 9.33
C THR A 5 13.60 -14.31 8.99
N ALA A 6 14.62 -13.46 8.82
CA ALA A 6 14.40 -12.05 8.44
C ALA A 6 13.83 -11.93 7.01
N GLY A 7 14.29 -12.78 6.08
CA GLY A 7 13.75 -12.85 4.73
C GLY A 7 12.28 -13.29 4.71
N PHE A 8 11.95 -14.33 5.46
CA PHE A 8 10.59 -14.83 5.60
C PHE A 8 9.66 -13.77 6.20
N LEU A 9 10.08 -13.10 7.28
CA LEU A 9 9.30 -12.04 7.92
C LEU A 9 9.07 -10.84 6.98
N ALA A 10 10.11 -10.43 6.24
CA ALA A 10 9.99 -9.33 5.30
C ALA A 10 9.02 -9.67 4.15
N LEU A 11 9.08 -10.88 3.60
CA LEU A 11 8.16 -11.32 2.56
C LEU A 11 6.73 -11.43 3.09
N SER A 12 6.54 -12.07 4.25
CA SER A 12 5.22 -12.22 4.88
C SER A 12 4.58 -10.86 5.18
N GLY A 13 5.36 -9.90 5.70
CA GLY A 13 4.90 -8.53 5.94
C GLY A 13 4.45 -7.82 4.65
N ARG A 14 5.21 -7.95 3.56
CA ARG A 14 4.84 -7.39 2.24
C ARG A 14 3.55 -8.01 1.70
N VAL A 15 3.42 -9.33 1.79
CA VAL A 15 2.21 -10.04 1.35
C VAL A 15 1.00 -9.63 2.19
N ALA A 16 1.11 -9.64 3.51
CA ALA A 16 0.03 -9.24 4.41
C ALA A 16 -0.41 -7.78 4.18
N LEU A 17 0.55 -6.87 4.00
CA LEU A 17 0.28 -5.47 3.71
C LEU A 17 -0.42 -5.27 2.36
N CYS A 18 -0.03 -6.01 1.33
CA CYS A 18 -0.62 -5.90 -0.01
C CYS A 18 -1.96 -6.64 -0.13
N ALA A 19 -2.26 -7.58 0.75
CA ALA A 19 -3.50 -8.36 0.71
C ALA A 19 -4.76 -7.47 0.77
N ILE A 20 -4.74 -6.41 1.59
CA ILE A 20 -5.86 -5.46 1.69
C ILE A 20 -6.10 -4.70 0.38
N PHE A 21 -5.04 -4.30 -0.31
CA PHE A 21 -5.15 -3.56 -1.57
C PHE A 21 -5.59 -4.47 -2.72
N LEU A 22 -5.03 -5.67 -2.80
CA LEU A 22 -5.42 -6.66 -3.80
C LEU A 22 -6.86 -7.12 -3.60
N SER A 23 -7.28 -7.42 -2.37
CA SER A 23 -8.68 -7.76 -2.08
C SER A 23 -9.62 -6.61 -2.42
N SER A 24 -9.26 -5.37 -2.10
CA SER A 24 -10.04 -4.18 -2.45
C SER A 24 -10.20 -4.02 -3.97
N ALA A 25 -9.15 -4.28 -4.76
CA ALA A 25 -9.22 -4.20 -6.22
C ALA A 25 -10.03 -5.37 -6.81
N LEU A 26 -9.68 -6.61 -6.45
CA LEU A 26 -10.18 -7.82 -7.12
C LEU A 26 -11.55 -8.27 -6.63
N LEU A 27 -11.84 -8.11 -5.33
CA LEU A 27 -13.09 -8.61 -4.72
C LEU A 27 -14.15 -7.54 -4.53
N ASN A 28 -13.78 -6.25 -4.64
CA ASN A 28 -14.72 -5.15 -4.46
C ASN A 28 -14.83 -4.28 -5.72
N LYS A 29 -13.76 -3.61 -6.13
CA LYS A 29 -13.82 -2.59 -7.19
C LYS A 29 -14.09 -3.14 -8.58
N ILE A 30 -13.53 -4.31 -8.91
CA ILE A 30 -13.75 -4.93 -10.23
C ILE A 30 -15.17 -5.52 -10.33
N PRO A 31 -15.65 -6.36 -9.38
CA PRO A 31 -16.98 -6.95 -9.49
C PRO A 31 -18.11 -5.91 -9.38
N ASN A 32 -17.95 -4.88 -8.55
CA ASN A 32 -18.98 -3.86 -8.29
C ASN A 32 -18.63 -2.51 -8.95
N PHE A 33 -18.04 -2.55 -10.15
CA PHE A 33 -17.49 -1.36 -10.80
C PHE A 33 -18.49 -0.20 -10.88
N MET A 34 -19.72 -0.45 -11.32
CA MET A 34 -20.74 0.61 -11.50
C MET A 34 -21.25 1.17 -10.17
N ASP A 35 -21.39 0.33 -9.15
CA ASP A 35 -21.80 0.78 -7.81
C ASP A 35 -20.73 1.66 -7.16
N VAL A 36 -19.46 1.28 -7.34
CA VAL A 36 -18.32 2.09 -6.86
C VAL A 36 -18.24 3.41 -7.61
N VAL A 37 -18.48 3.44 -8.93
CA VAL A 37 -18.57 4.68 -9.71
C VAL A 37 -19.67 5.58 -9.17
N ALA A 38 -20.88 5.05 -8.93
CA ALA A 38 -22.00 5.81 -8.40
C ALA A 38 -21.71 6.36 -6.99
N HIS A 39 -20.98 5.60 -6.17
CA HIS A 39 -20.54 6.07 -4.86
C HIS A 39 -19.53 7.22 -4.97
N MET A 40 -18.52 7.08 -5.85
CA MET A 40 -17.54 8.13 -6.11
C MET A 40 -18.16 9.42 -6.66
N GLU A 41 -19.24 9.33 -7.46
CA GLU A 41 -20.01 10.48 -7.94
C GLU A 41 -20.67 11.23 -6.78
N LYS A 42 -21.25 10.51 -5.82
CA LYS A 42 -21.87 11.10 -4.62
C LYS A 42 -20.88 11.84 -3.74
N GLU A 43 -19.65 11.32 -3.65
CA GLU A 43 -18.56 11.96 -2.89
C GLU A 43 -17.84 13.08 -3.67
N GLY A 44 -18.34 13.44 -4.87
CA GLY A 44 -17.81 14.55 -5.65
C GLY A 44 -16.47 14.28 -6.34
N VAL A 45 -16.10 13.02 -6.53
CA VAL A 45 -14.84 12.65 -7.22
C VAL A 45 -14.95 13.03 -8.71
N PRO A 46 -14.03 13.82 -9.26
CA PRO A 46 -14.05 14.18 -10.67
C PRO A 46 -13.75 12.97 -11.55
N LEU A 47 -14.50 12.84 -12.67
CA LEU A 47 -14.32 11.75 -13.66
C LEU A 47 -14.28 10.35 -13.03
N PRO A 48 -15.29 9.92 -12.27
CA PRO A 48 -15.23 8.77 -11.36
C PRO A 48 -14.90 7.46 -12.08
N ARG A 49 -15.34 7.26 -13.32
CA ARG A 49 -15.01 6.06 -14.13
C ARG A 49 -13.51 5.97 -14.41
N ILE A 50 -12.89 7.08 -14.83
CA ILE A 50 -11.45 7.13 -15.13
C ILE A 50 -10.66 7.01 -13.82
N ALA A 51 -11.07 7.73 -12.78
CA ALA A 51 -10.46 7.67 -11.46
C ALA A 51 -10.49 6.24 -10.89
N LEU A 52 -11.57 5.49 -11.07
CA LEU A 52 -11.69 4.11 -10.62
C LEU A 52 -10.76 3.17 -11.39
N VAL A 53 -10.66 3.29 -12.71
CA VAL A 53 -9.73 2.49 -13.53
C VAL A 53 -8.29 2.75 -13.11
N VAL A 54 -7.90 4.02 -12.94
CA VAL A 54 -6.56 4.40 -12.45
C VAL A 54 -6.33 3.83 -11.05
N THR A 55 -7.31 3.92 -10.17
CA THR A 55 -7.24 3.34 -8.82
C THR A 55 -6.97 1.84 -8.85
N ILE A 56 -7.72 1.08 -9.65
CA ILE A 56 -7.53 -0.37 -9.78
C ILE A 56 -6.11 -0.68 -10.28
N ALA A 57 -5.63 0.06 -11.29
CA ALA A 57 -4.27 -0.10 -11.81
C ALA A 57 -3.21 0.20 -10.75
N LEU A 58 -3.35 1.29 -9.99
CA LEU A 58 -2.44 1.64 -8.89
C LEU A 58 -2.40 0.55 -7.80
N LEU A 59 -3.56 0.02 -7.42
CA LEU A 59 -3.67 -1.03 -6.41
C LEU A 59 -2.97 -2.32 -6.84
N ILE A 60 -3.20 -2.76 -8.06
CA ILE A 60 -2.63 -4.03 -8.57
C ILE A 60 -1.13 -3.87 -8.81
N ILE A 61 -0.70 -2.86 -9.58
CA ILE A 61 0.70 -2.67 -9.96
C ILE A 61 1.54 -2.34 -8.72
N GLY A 62 1.06 -1.44 -7.85
CA GLY A 62 1.75 -1.08 -6.62
C GLY A 62 1.94 -2.27 -5.69
N SER A 63 0.90 -3.10 -5.53
CA SER A 63 0.98 -4.32 -4.72
C SER A 63 1.97 -5.34 -5.30
N ILE A 64 1.95 -5.56 -6.61
CA ILE A 64 2.88 -6.46 -7.29
C ILE A 64 4.33 -5.99 -7.07
N PHE A 65 4.61 -4.69 -7.21
CA PHE A 65 5.96 -4.14 -7.00
C PHE A 65 6.46 -4.37 -5.57
N ILE A 66 5.59 -4.23 -4.57
CA ILE A 66 5.95 -4.44 -3.17
C ILE A 66 6.15 -5.93 -2.88
N VAL A 67 5.23 -6.81 -3.30
CA VAL A 67 5.30 -8.25 -3.02
C VAL A 67 6.55 -8.87 -3.64
N ILE A 68 6.80 -8.60 -4.92
CA ILE A 68 8.00 -9.10 -5.63
C ILE A 68 9.27 -8.41 -5.10
N GLY A 69 9.14 -7.21 -4.53
CA GLY A 69 10.28 -6.41 -4.08
C GLY A 69 11.06 -5.76 -5.24
N TYR A 70 10.45 -5.65 -6.42
CA TYR A 70 10.99 -4.91 -7.55
C TYR A 70 10.47 -3.48 -7.52
N LYS A 71 11.38 -2.48 -7.42
CA LYS A 71 11.01 -1.07 -7.27
C LYS A 71 9.94 -0.83 -6.16
N ALA A 72 10.07 -1.56 -5.04
CA ALA A 72 9.08 -1.54 -3.96
C ALA A 72 8.81 -0.12 -3.42
N ARG A 73 9.79 0.79 -3.47
CA ARG A 73 9.62 2.21 -3.12
C ARG A 73 8.60 2.90 -4.01
N LEU A 74 8.64 2.62 -5.34
CA LEU A 74 7.67 3.16 -6.28
C LEU A 74 6.28 2.56 -6.03
N GLY A 75 6.19 1.24 -5.82
CA GLY A 75 4.93 0.58 -5.47
C GLY A 75 4.30 1.17 -4.21
N ALA A 76 5.12 1.38 -3.17
CA ALA A 76 4.66 2.00 -1.91
C ALA A 76 4.20 3.45 -2.11
N LEU A 77 4.89 4.23 -2.95
CA LEU A 77 4.46 5.59 -3.29
C LEU A 77 3.10 5.60 -4.02
N MET A 78 2.90 4.69 -4.99
CA MET A 78 1.63 4.55 -5.71
C MET A 78 0.47 4.23 -4.74
N LEU A 79 0.67 3.27 -3.83
CA LEU A 79 -0.35 2.92 -2.83
C LEU A 79 -0.56 4.02 -1.79
N LEU A 80 0.48 4.76 -1.41
CA LEU A 80 0.40 5.90 -0.50
C LEU A 80 -0.46 7.02 -1.10
N VAL A 81 -0.22 7.39 -2.36
CA VAL A 81 -1.00 8.41 -3.09
C VAL A 81 -2.47 7.99 -3.15
N PHE A 82 -2.74 6.74 -3.56
CA PHE A 82 -4.10 6.21 -3.57
C PHE A 82 -4.75 6.30 -2.18
N LEU A 83 -4.07 5.81 -1.14
CA LEU A 83 -4.64 5.71 0.20
C LEU A 83 -4.91 7.09 0.81
N THR A 84 -4.01 8.06 0.57
CA THR A 84 -4.21 9.45 1.00
C THR A 84 -5.44 10.06 0.34
N THR A 85 -5.57 9.91 -0.98
CA THR A 85 -6.71 10.41 -1.75
C THR A 85 -8.01 9.75 -1.30
N ALA A 86 -8.01 8.42 -1.18
CA ALA A 86 -9.20 7.67 -0.74
C ALA A 86 -9.62 8.04 0.69
N THR A 87 -8.67 8.25 1.59
CA THR A 87 -8.96 8.64 2.98
C THR A 87 -9.58 10.02 3.03
N PHE A 88 -9.11 10.95 2.21
CA PHE A 88 -9.65 12.31 2.18
C PHE A 88 -11.11 12.36 1.65
N TYR A 89 -11.43 11.58 0.62
CA TYR A 89 -12.77 11.59 0.01
C TYR A 89 -13.81 10.73 0.76
N PHE A 90 -13.38 9.63 1.38
CA PHE A 90 -14.33 8.63 1.91
C PHE A 90 -14.31 8.49 3.43
N HIS A 91 -13.43 9.19 4.15
CA HIS A 91 -13.29 9.07 5.61
C HIS A 91 -13.21 10.43 6.29
N ASP A 92 -14.11 11.36 5.92
CA ASP A 92 -14.24 12.72 6.47
C ASP A 92 -15.09 12.75 7.74
N PHE A 93 -14.71 12.01 8.76
CA PHE A 93 -15.46 11.80 10.01
C PHE A 93 -15.83 13.10 10.76
N TRP A 94 -15.19 14.22 10.43
CA TRP A 94 -15.46 15.54 11.05
C TRP A 94 -16.75 16.21 10.55
N ASN A 95 -17.37 15.71 9.48
CA ASN A 95 -18.63 16.20 8.92
C ASN A 95 -19.84 15.29 9.22
N MET A 96 -19.67 14.26 10.07
CA MET A 96 -20.68 13.21 10.28
C MET A 96 -21.29 13.25 11.67
N ASP A 97 -22.47 12.60 11.83
CA ASP A 97 -23.10 12.36 13.12
C ASP A 97 -22.21 11.51 14.03
N ALA A 98 -22.32 11.69 15.37
CA ALA A 98 -21.46 11.06 16.35
C ALA A 98 -21.36 9.51 16.22
N GLU A 99 -22.45 8.84 15.86
CA GLU A 99 -22.48 7.38 15.67
C GLU A 99 -21.68 6.95 14.43
N SER A 100 -21.91 7.63 13.30
CA SER A 100 -21.18 7.37 12.03
C SER A 100 -19.72 7.81 12.10
N ALA A 101 -19.45 8.94 12.78
CA ALA A 101 -18.10 9.49 12.95
C ALA A 101 -17.15 8.51 13.64
N HIS A 102 -17.61 7.75 14.64
CA HIS A 102 -16.77 6.78 15.35
C HIS A 102 -16.23 5.69 14.42
N VAL A 103 -17.07 5.12 13.56
CA VAL A 103 -16.66 4.08 12.59
C VAL A 103 -15.69 4.66 11.56
N GLN A 104 -15.97 5.85 11.05
CA GLN A 104 -15.12 6.52 10.07
C GLN A 104 -13.77 6.93 10.67
N GLN A 105 -13.73 7.33 11.93
CA GLN A 105 -12.49 7.59 12.65
C GLN A 105 -11.61 6.33 12.76
N ILE A 106 -12.19 5.17 13.05
CA ILE A 106 -11.46 3.90 13.07
C ILE A 106 -10.88 3.59 11.69
N MET A 107 -11.66 3.80 10.62
CA MET A 107 -11.20 3.58 9.23
C MET A 107 -10.07 4.54 8.87
N PHE A 108 -10.17 5.81 9.27
CA PHE A 108 -9.12 6.81 9.11
C PHE A 108 -7.82 6.38 9.81
N MET A 109 -7.89 5.98 11.08
CA MET A 109 -6.72 5.53 11.85
C MET A 109 -6.08 4.28 11.27
N LYS A 110 -6.88 3.32 10.78
CA LYS A 110 -6.40 2.16 10.05
C LYS A 110 -5.61 2.58 8.79
N ASN A 111 -6.17 3.47 7.99
CA ASN A 111 -5.52 3.97 6.79
C ASN A 111 -4.22 4.72 7.13
N LEU A 112 -4.22 5.56 8.17
CA LEU A 112 -3.02 6.25 8.65
C LEU A 112 -1.91 5.28 9.06
N SER A 113 -2.24 4.18 9.72
CA SER A 113 -1.28 3.12 10.08
C SER A 113 -0.67 2.46 8.84
N ILE A 114 -1.48 2.19 7.81
CA ILE A 114 -1.02 1.61 6.56
C ILE A 114 -0.13 2.62 5.79
N MET A 115 -0.49 3.92 5.79
CA MET A 115 0.37 4.98 5.24
C MET A 115 1.74 5.01 5.92
N GLY A 116 1.78 4.87 7.25
CA GLY A 116 3.03 4.73 8.01
C GLY A 116 3.88 3.56 7.54
N ALA A 117 3.27 2.40 7.30
CA ALA A 117 3.97 1.24 6.75
C ALA A 117 4.50 1.49 5.32
N MET A 118 3.75 2.22 4.47
CA MET A 118 4.23 2.61 3.13
C MET A 118 5.45 3.53 3.22
N LEU A 119 5.44 4.51 4.13
CA LEU A 119 6.58 5.40 4.37
C LEU A 119 7.82 4.62 4.83
N LEU A 120 7.67 3.60 5.67
CA LEU A 120 8.77 2.72 6.05
C LEU A 120 9.34 1.97 4.83
N ILE A 121 8.52 1.44 3.93
CA ILE A 121 8.98 0.79 2.71
C ILE A 121 9.69 1.79 1.78
N ILE A 122 9.21 3.03 1.68
CA ILE A 122 9.85 4.07 0.87
C ILE A 122 11.24 4.40 1.43
N ALA A 123 11.36 4.52 2.75
CA ALA A 123 12.62 4.84 3.42
C ALA A 123 13.63 3.69 3.36
N MET A 124 13.21 2.49 3.78
CA MET A 124 14.09 1.33 3.99
C MET A 124 14.22 0.42 2.75
N GLY A 125 13.28 0.51 1.81
CA GLY A 125 13.22 -0.39 0.64
C GLY A 125 12.50 -1.70 0.94
N SER A 126 12.67 -2.68 0.02
CA SER A 126 11.98 -3.97 0.06
C SER A 126 12.48 -4.95 1.12
N GLY A 127 13.69 -4.72 1.66
CA GLY A 127 14.31 -5.67 2.59
C GLY A 127 14.79 -6.96 1.92
N PRO A 128 15.20 -7.96 2.71
CA PRO A 128 15.70 -9.24 2.20
C PRO A 128 14.60 -10.04 1.48
N TRP A 129 15.04 -11.03 0.67
CA TRP A 129 14.17 -11.82 -0.19
C TRP A 129 13.35 -10.97 -1.17
N SER A 130 14.02 -10.04 -1.84
CA SER A 130 13.45 -9.19 -2.86
C SER A 130 14.21 -9.30 -4.17
N LEU A 131 13.54 -9.04 -5.28
CA LEU A 131 14.19 -9.02 -6.60
C LEU A 131 15.29 -7.95 -6.67
N SER A 132 15.12 -6.84 -5.93
CA SER A 132 16.12 -5.78 -5.83
C SER A 132 17.38 -6.22 -5.08
N ASP A 133 17.24 -7.13 -4.13
CA ASP A 133 18.37 -7.67 -3.34
C ASP A 133 19.26 -8.60 -4.20
N CYS A 134 18.68 -9.26 -5.19
CA CYS A 134 19.41 -10.09 -6.15
C CYS A 134 20.23 -9.26 -7.14
N CYS A 135 19.86 -8.00 -7.40
CA CYS A 135 20.49 -7.15 -8.42
C CYS A 135 21.53 -6.17 -7.86
N THR A 136 21.63 -6.02 -6.54
CA THR A 136 22.64 -5.19 -5.89
C THR A 136 23.86 -6.04 -5.55
N PRO A 137 25.07 -5.73 -6.08
CA PRO A 137 26.28 -6.40 -5.63
C PRO A 137 26.40 -6.15 -4.11
N LYS A 138 26.46 -7.22 -3.33
CA LYS A 138 26.72 -7.14 -1.89
C LYS A 138 28.11 -6.52 -1.73
N VAL A 139 28.17 -5.24 -1.39
CA VAL A 139 29.39 -4.64 -0.88
C VAL A 139 29.68 -5.39 0.42
N ALA A 140 30.68 -6.28 0.37
CA ALA A 140 31.19 -6.95 1.54
C ALA A 140 31.58 -5.85 2.52
N CYS A 141 30.89 -5.78 3.66
CA CYS A 141 31.38 -5.04 4.80
C CYS A 141 32.65 -5.78 5.27
N ASP A 142 33.76 -5.41 4.69
CA ASP A 142 35.09 -5.75 5.20
C ASP A 142 35.24 -5.02 6.54
N ARG A 143 34.85 -5.71 7.62
CA ARG A 143 35.33 -5.36 8.94
C ARG A 143 36.73 -5.90 9.05
N SER A 144 37.72 -5.12 8.64
CA SER A 144 39.06 -5.28 9.07
C SER A 144 39.07 -5.29 10.61
N PRO A 145 39.51 -6.37 11.26
CA PRO A 145 39.78 -6.33 12.70
C PRO A 145 41.09 -5.53 12.87
N ASN A 146 40.96 -4.33 13.39
CA ASN A 146 42.14 -3.57 13.82
C ASN A 146 42.81 -4.35 14.94
N THR A 147 44.01 -4.83 14.61
CA THR A 147 45.07 -5.26 15.53
C THR A 147 45.47 -4.13 16.48
#